data_c1bf0856d1480724deb5e96197300d0c
#
_entry.id   c1bf0856d1480724deb5e96197300d0c
#
_cell.length_a   1.000
_cell.length_b   1.000
_cell.length_c   1.000
_cell.angle_alpha   90.00
_cell.angle_beta   90.00
_cell.angle_gamma   90.00
#
_symmetry.space_group_name_H-M   'P 1'
#
loop_
_entity.id
_entity.type
_entity.pdbx_description
1 polymer ?
#
loop_
_entity_poly.entity_id
_entity_poly.type
_entity_poly.pdbx_seq_one_letter_code
_entity_poly.pdbx_strand_id
1 'polypeptide(L)'
;MKHVKKSVLLWYSAREMYALVTAVEQYPSFLPWCERADVIEQHANGVTARLQLHYAGLRHAFTTRNGHQVDSVVTMALVDGPFSELEGTWRFLPIGAGGTGGAGGAGGTSPAASACRVEFDLRYAFSSRALELVLSPVFDRVANTFVDSFVQRAEQVYGVR
;
A
#
# COMPACT_ATOMS: atom_id res chain seq x y z
N MET A 1 -16.89 -9.13 -8.33
CA MET A 1 -15.94 -8.34 -7.53
C MET A 1 -14.67 -9.13 -7.26
N LYS A 2 -13.54 -8.53 -7.49
CA LYS A 2 -12.26 -9.19 -7.24
C LYS A 2 -11.77 -8.84 -5.85
N HIS A 3 -11.08 -9.78 -5.22
CA HIS A 3 -10.60 -9.61 -3.86
C HIS A 3 -9.19 -10.18 -3.76
N VAL A 4 -8.25 -9.35 -3.33
CA VAL A 4 -6.85 -9.75 -3.09
C VAL A 4 -6.57 -9.60 -1.62
N LYS A 5 -6.06 -10.67 -1.00
CA LYS A 5 -5.63 -10.64 0.40
C LYS A 5 -4.22 -11.16 0.48
N LYS A 6 -3.35 -10.42 1.15
CA LYS A 6 -1.97 -10.81 1.36
C LYS A 6 -1.60 -10.58 2.82
N SER A 7 -0.75 -11.43 3.33
CA SER A 7 -0.21 -11.28 4.67
C SER A 7 1.24 -11.73 4.64
N VAL A 8 2.14 -10.93 5.18
CA VAL A 8 3.57 -11.25 5.15
C VAL A 8 4.24 -10.79 6.44
N LEU A 9 5.17 -11.61 6.92
CA LEU A 9 6.00 -11.28 8.09
C LEU A 9 7.32 -10.72 7.59
N LEU A 10 7.73 -9.57 8.12
CA LEU A 10 8.92 -8.88 7.66
C LEU A 10 9.81 -8.46 8.83
N TRP A 11 11.11 -8.41 8.55
CA TRP A 11 12.10 -7.91 9.50
C TRP A 11 12.26 -6.39 9.38
N TYR A 12 11.17 -5.70 9.11
CA TYR A 12 11.09 -4.23 9.08
C TYR A 12 10.00 -3.85 10.06
N SER A 13 10.15 -2.69 10.70
CA SER A 13 9.14 -2.25 11.67
C SER A 13 7.87 -1.80 10.98
N ALA A 14 6.78 -1.77 11.74
CA ALA A 14 5.51 -1.24 11.24
C ALA A 14 5.69 0.19 10.76
N ARG A 15 6.45 0.99 11.48
CA ARG A 15 6.74 2.37 11.09
C ARG A 15 7.47 2.46 9.76
N GLU A 16 8.47 1.59 9.55
CA GLU A 16 9.23 1.58 8.32
C GLU A 16 8.37 1.23 7.12
N MET A 17 7.53 0.21 7.26
CA MET A 17 6.65 -0.20 6.17
C MET A 17 5.54 0.82 5.90
N TYR A 18 4.98 1.39 6.97
CA TYR A 18 3.99 2.46 6.85
C TYR A 18 4.58 3.65 6.08
N ALA A 19 5.82 4.02 6.37
CA ALA A 19 6.48 5.14 5.70
C ALA A 19 6.58 4.91 4.20
N LEU A 20 6.89 3.68 3.78
CA LEU A 20 6.97 3.36 2.35
C LEU A 20 5.61 3.45 1.67
N VAL A 21 4.58 2.94 2.32
CA VAL A 21 3.24 2.90 1.74
C VAL A 21 2.63 4.30 1.64
N THR A 22 2.94 5.17 2.58
CA THR A 22 2.40 6.54 2.55
C THR A 22 3.21 7.50 1.68
N ALA A 23 4.40 7.10 1.24
CA ALA A 23 5.23 7.92 0.36
C ALA A 23 4.77 7.76 -1.10
N VAL A 24 3.55 8.17 -1.38
CA VAL A 24 2.90 7.98 -2.68
C VAL A 24 3.73 8.53 -3.84
N GLU A 25 4.33 9.68 -3.65
CA GLU A 25 5.09 10.34 -4.72
C GLU A 25 6.36 9.58 -5.11
N GLN A 26 6.76 8.59 -4.33
CA GLN A 26 7.91 7.74 -4.65
C GLN A 26 7.51 6.50 -5.46
N TYR A 27 6.24 6.22 -5.59
CA TYR A 27 5.74 5.01 -6.26
C TYR A 27 6.34 4.80 -7.66
N PRO A 28 6.47 5.83 -8.52
CA PRO A 28 7.06 5.60 -9.85
C PRO A 28 8.49 5.09 -9.80
N SER A 29 9.20 5.28 -8.70
CA SER A 29 10.59 4.85 -8.57
C SER A 29 10.73 3.34 -8.43
N PHE A 30 9.69 2.62 -8.02
CA PHE A 30 9.81 1.19 -7.77
C PHE A 30 8.60 0.36 -8.20
N LEU A 31 7.49 0.97 -8.60
CA LEU A 31 6.34 0.24 -9.14
C LEU A 31 6.40 0.32 -10.66
N PRO A 32 6.73 -0.79 -11.34
CA PRO A 32 6.97 -0.75 -12.79
C PRO A 32 5.79 -0.27 -13.62
N TRP A 33 4.58 -0.45 -13.09
CA TRP A 33 3.36 -0.06 -13.77
C TRP A 33 2.95 1.38 -13.47
N CYS A 34 3.57 2.02 -12.49
CA CYS A 34 3.17 3.37 -12.06
C CYS A 34 4.03 4.40 -12.77
N GLU A 35 3.44 5.08 -13.72
CA GLU A 35 4.13 6.10 -14.50
C GLU A 35 4.22 7.40 -13.72
N ARG A 36 3.17 7.72 -12.97
CA ARG A 36 3.07 8.98 -12.24
C ARG A 36 2.22 8.80 -10.99
N ALA A 37 2.59 9.47 -9.93
CA ALA A 37 1.84 9.46 -8.68
C ALA A 37 1.87 10.86 -8.07
N ASP A 38 0.69 11.43 -7.85
CA ASP A 38 0.57 12.79 -7.33
C ASP A 38 -0.33 12.80 -6.10
N VAL A 39 0.07 13.57 -5.10
CA VAL A 39 -0.82 13.90 -3.99
C VAL A 39 -1.59 15.14 -4.40
N ILE A 40 -2.87 14.97 -4.67
CA ILE A 40 -3.73 16.04 -5.18
C ILE A 40 -4.17 16.95 -4.05
N GLU A 41 -4.45 16.38 -2.89
CA GLU A 41 -4.97 17.13 -1.76
C GLU A 41 -4.50 16.49 -0.45
N GLN A 42 -4.21 17.30 0.54
CA GLN A 42 -3.85 16.82 1.86
C GLN A 42 -5.01 17.03 2.82
N HIS A 43 -5.25 16.03 3.67
CA HIS A 43 -6.31 16.10 4.68
C HIS A 43 -5.68 15.92 6.06
N ALA A 44 -6.47 16.17 7.10
CA ALA A 44 -5.98 16.02 8.47
C ALA A 44 -5.43 14.63 8.74
N ASN A 45 -6.10 13.60 8.23
CA ASN A 45 -5.71 12.20 8.49
C ASN A 45 -5.55 11.43 7.19
N GLY A 46 -4.90 12.00 6.20
CA GLY A 46 -4.68 11.30 4.95
C GLY A 46 -4.46 12.19 3.76
N VAL A 47 -4.60 11.62 2.59
CA VAL A 47 -4.39 12.33 1.33
C VAL A 47 -5.36 11.82 0.28
N THR A 48 -5.59 12.65 -0.74
CA THR A 48 -6.19 12.19 -1.99
C THR A 48 -5.05 12.08 -3.00
N ALA A 49 -4.87 10.90 -3.56
CA ALA A 49 -3.76 10.61 -4.45
C ALA A 49 -4.26 10.11 -5.80
N ARG A 50 -3.55 10.49 -6.85
CA ARG A 50 -3.83 10.03 -8.20
C ARG A 50 -2.64 9.24 -8.72
N LEU A 51 -2.90 8.03 -9.18
CA LEU A 51 -1.89 7.18 -9.78
C LEU A 51 -2.21 7.00 -11.25
N GLN A 52 -1.16 7.06 -12.08
CA GLN A 52 -1.30 6.76 -13.50
C GLN A 52 -0.65 5.42 -13.80
N LEU A 53 -1.46 4.48 -14.22
CA LEU A 53 -1.02 3.17 -14.63
C LEU A 53 -0.60 3.23 -16.10
N HIS A 54 0.58 2.67 -16.38
CA HIS A 54 1.05 2.51 -17.75
C HIS A 54 1.71 1.14 -17.85
N TYR A 55 1.08 0.25 -18.57
CA TYR A 55 1.58 -1.13 -18.68
C TYR A 55 1.05 -1.74 -19.96
N ALA A 56 1.93 -2.41 -20.72
CA ALA A 56 1.54 -3.11 -21.95
C ALA A 56 0.74 -2.22 -22.92
N GLY A 57 1.12 -0.94 -23.03
CA GLY A 57 0.47 -0.02 -23.93
C GLY A 57 -0.81 0.61 -23.40
N LEU A 58 -1.25 0.23 -22.21
CA LEU A 58 -2.45 0.79 -21.60
C LEU A 58 -2.08 1.89 -20.62
N ARG A 59 -2.83 2.99 -20.65
CA ARG A 59 -2.68 4.09 -19.70
C ARG A 59 -4.03 4.41 -19.10
N HIS A 60 -4.11 4.34 -17.77
CA HIS A 60 -5.30 4.74 -17.05
C HIS A 60 -4.91 5.37 -15.73
N ALA A 61 -5.63 6.42 -15.36
CA ALA A 61 -5.43 7.06 -14.08
C ALA A 61 -6.58 6.68 -13.16
N PHE A 62 -6.28 6.59 -11.88
CA PHE A 62 -7.31 6.43 -10.87
C PHE A 62 -6.92 7.22 -9.63
N THR A 63 -7.92 7.69 -8.92
CA THR A 63 -7.74 8.54 -7.75
C THR A 63 -8.41 7.90 -6.56
N THR A 64 -7.70 7.87 -5.45
CA THR A 64 -8.25 7.34 -4.20
C THR A 64 -8.08 8.37 -3.08
N ARG A 65 -9.01 8.32 -2.14
CA ARG A 65 -8.87 9.05 -0.89
C ARG A 65 -8.33 8.07 0.14
N ASN A 66 -7.16 8.38 0.68
CA ASN A 66 -6.47 7.49 1.60
C ASN A 66 -6.56 8.04 3.01
N GLY A 67 -6.97 7.18 3.95
CA GLY A 67 -6.96 7.54 5.36
C GLY A 67 -5.71 6.96 6.01
N HIS A 68 -5.11 7.72 6.91
CA HIS A 68 -3.89 7.31 7.60
C HIS A 68 -4.09 7.24 9.11
N GLN A 69 -3.76 6.11 9.70
CA GLN A 69 -3.54 5.99 11.14
C GLN A 69 -2.07 5.70 11.30
N VAL A 70 -1.35 6.64 11.89
CA VAL A 70 0.12 6.60 11.92
C VAL A 70 0.66 5.24 12.34
N ASP A 71 1.57 4.74 11.52
CA ASP A 71 2.29 3.48 11.74
C ASP A 71 1.41 2.23 11.85
N SER A 72 0.11 2.33 11.61
CA SER A 72 -0.77 1.18 11.80
C SER A 72 -1.70 0.85 10.65
N VAL A 73 -2.35 1.82 10.05
CA VAL A 73 -3.36 1.55 9.02
C VAL A 73 -3.33 2.59 7.90
N VAL A 74 -3.46 2.12 6.67
CA VAL A 74 -3.74 2.99 5.53
C VAL A 74 -4.96 2.42 4.82
N THR A 75 -5.98 3.25 4.63
CA THR A 75 -7.18 2.85 3.89
C THR A 75 -7.20 3.58 2.55
N MET A 76 -7.82 2.97 1.56
CA MET A 76 -7.96 3.56 0.23
C MET A 76 -9.40 3.40 -0.22
N ALA A 77 -9.99 4.48 -0.70
CA ALA A 77 -11.36 4.47 -1.23
C ALA A 77 -11.38 5.19 -2.58
N LEU A 78 -12.11 4.64 -3.52
CA LEU A 78 -12.19 5.18 -4.87
C LEU A 78 -12.79 6.58 -4.88
N VAL A 79 -12.16 7.48 -5.62
CA VAL A 79 -12.71 8.80 -5.94
C VAL A 79 -13.06 8.83 -7.42
N ASP A 80 -12.15 8.34 -8.27
CA ASP A 80 -12.33 8.38 -9.72
C ASP A 80 -11.45 7.31 -10.39
N GLY A 81 -11.90 6.79 -11.50
CA GLY A 81 -11.13 5.79 -12.23
C GLY A 81 -12.05 4.82 -12.97
N PRO A 82 -11.47 3.81 -13.64
CA PRO A 82 -12.23 2.85 -14.44
C PRO A 82 -12.91 1.76 -13.61
N PHE A 83 -13.23 2.07 -12.37
CA PHE A 83 -13.82 1.12 -11.44
C PHE A 83 -15.20 1.57 -11.01
N SER A 84 -16.08 0.61 -10.73
CA SER A 84 -17.31 0.87 -10.02
C SER A 84 -17.06 0.83 -8.51
N GLU A 85 -16.01 0.13 -8.11
CA GLU A 85 -15.68 -0.04 -6.71
C GLU A 85 -14.19 -0.30 -6.58
N LEU A 86 -13.56 0.32 -5.61
CA LEU A 86 -12.17 0.04 -5.24
C LEU A 86 -11.99 0.45 -3.79
N GLU A 87 -11.69 -0.52 -2.94
CA GLU A 87 -11.43 -0.29 -1.52
C GLU A 87 -10.24 -1.14 -1.10
N GLY A 88 -9.32 -0.53 -0.38
CA GLY A 88 -8.16 -1.25 0.10
C GLY A 88 -7.81 -0.87 1.53
N THR A 89 -7.14 -1.76 2.22
CA THR A 89 -6.65 -1.53 3.57
C THR A 89 -5.30 -2.18 3.75
N TRP A 90 -4.36 -1.41 4.25
CA TRP A 90 -3.09 -1.90 4.73
C TRP A 90 -3.11 -1.87 6.25
N ARG A 91 -2.64 -2.95 6.89
CA ARG A 91 -2.46 -3.00 8.34
C ARG A 91 -1.02 -3.35 8.64
N PHE A 92 -0.43 -2.63 9.57
CA PHE A 92 0.96 -2.83 9.99
C PHE A 92 0.95 -3.20 11.46
N LEU A 93 1.18 -4.48 11.74
CA LEU A 93 1.05 -5.04 13.09
C LEU A 93 2.44 -5.34 13.66
N PRO A 94 2.89 -4.59 14.66
CA PRO A 94 4.20 -4.85 15.26
C PRO A 94 4.27 -6.26 15.81
N ILE A 95 5.40 -6.89 15.65
CA ILE A 95 5.65 -8.24 16.16
C ILE A 95 6.90 -8.22 16.99
N GLY A 96 6.87 -9.00 18.05
CA GLY A 96 8.03 -9.20 18.86
C GLY A 96 7.90 -8.58 20.21
N ALA A 97 8.97 -8.64 20.95
CA ALA A 97 9.00 -8.24 22.31
C ALA A 97 8.54 -6.85 22.55
N GLY A 98 8.77 -6.04 21.57
CA GLY A 98 8.40 -4.66 21.73
C GLY A 98 6.94 -4.51 22.07
N GLY A 99 6.15 -5.35 21.54
CA GLY A 99 4.73 -5.23 21.74
C GLY A 99 4.34 -5.35 23.17
N THR A 100 4.53 -6.46 23.71
CA THR A 100 4.11 -6.71 25.05
C THR A 100 5.02 -6.01 25.96
N GLY A 101 6.08 -6.03 25.63
CA GLY A 101 7.03 -5.44 26.42
C GLY A 101 6.50 -4.22 27.02
N GLY A 102 5.42 -3.90 26.69
CA GLY A 102 4.97 -2.67 27.21
C GLY A 102 5.70 -2.41 28.43
N ALA A 103 5.70 -3.36 29.13
CA ALA A 103 6.39 -3.25 30.35
C ALA A 103 7.74 -2.74 30.05
N GLY A 104 8.28 -3.42 29.33
CA GLY A 104 9.60 -3.03 29.10
C GLY A 104 9.62 -1.58 28.89
N GLY A 105 8.63 -1.12 28.55
CA GLY A 105 8.70 0.27 28.29
C GLY A 105 9.76 0.86 29.07
N ALA A 106 9.93 0.31 30.08
CA ALA A 106 11.00 0.78 30.89
C ALA A 106 12.08 1.21 29.95
N GLY A 107 12.33 0.45 29.11
CA GLY A 107 13.39 0.75 28.27
C GLY A 107 13.11 1.92 27.44
N GLY A 108 12.00 2.36 27.33
CA GLY A 108 11.72 3.43 26.46
C GLY A 108 12.66 3.47 25.30
N THR A 109 13.81 3.09 25.51
CA THR A 109 14.78 3.02 24.47
C THR A 109 14.66 1.73 23.78
N SER A 110 13.90 0.89 24.34
CA SER A 110 13.65 -0.32 23.67
C SER A 110 13.34 0.04 22.25
N PRO A 111 14.09 -0.42 21.33
CA PRO A 111 13.82 -0.13 19.95
C PRO A 111 12.41 -0.57 19.65
N ALA A 112 11.76 0.19 18.86
CA ALA A 112 10.50 -0.20 18.33
C ALA A 112 10.68 -1.61 17.77
N ALA A 113 9.64 -2.38 17.78
CA ALA A 113 9.72 -3.71 17.22
C ALA A 113 10.34 -3.64 15.84
N SER A 114 11.31 -4.48 15.60
CA SER A 114 12.02 -4.49 14.33
C SER A 114 11.38 -5.41 13.31
N ALA A 115 10.22 -5.92 13.61
CA ALA A 115 9.47 -6.81 12.74
C ALA A 115 8.00 -6.45 12.77
N CYS A 116 7.32 -6.76 11.67
CA CYS A 116 5.87 -6.55 11.63
C CYS A 116 5.21 -7.57 10.71
N ARG A 117 3.91 -7.73 10.91
CA ARG A 117 3.07 -8.39 9.93
C ARG A 117 2.40 -7.29 9.11
N VAL A 118 2.51 -7.39 7.81
CA VAL A 118 1.80 -6.50 6.89
C VAL A 118 0.63 -7.28 6.33
N GLU A 119 -0.57 -6.73 6.48
CA GLU A 119 -1.76 -7.31 5.89
C GLU A 119 -2.32 -6.33 4.87
N PHE A 120 -2.70 -6.85 3.71
CA PHE A 120 -3.25 -6.05 2.62
C PHE A 120 -4.52 -6.71 2.14
N ASP A 121 -5.58 -5.92 2.02
CA ASP A 121 -6.89 -6.38 1.58
C ASP A 121 -7.37 -5.38 0.53
N LEU A 122 -7.65 -5.85 -0.68
CA LEU A 122 -8.10 -5.00 -1.77
C LEU A 122 -9.30 -5.63 -2.46
N ARG A 123 -10.35 -4.84 -2.63
CA ARG A 123 -11.55 -5.24 -3.38
C ARG A 123 -11.77 -4.26 -4.51
N TYR A 124 -12.07 -4.77 -5.69
CA TYR A 124 -12.31 -3.89 -6.82
C TYR A 124 -13.21 -4.54 -7.86
N ALA A 125 -13.91 -3.70 -8.61
CA ALA A 125 -14.70 -4.09 -9.75
C ALA A 125 -14.61 -2.98 -10.79
N PHE A 126 -14.62 -3.37 -12.06
CA PHE A 126 -14.52 -2.38 -13.13
C PHE A 126 -15.89 -1.78 -13.44
N SER A 127 -15.90 -0.56 -13.97
CA SER A 127 -17.14 0.18 -14.19
C SER A 127 -17.92 -0.31 -15.41
N SER A 128 -17.30 -1.10 -16.28
CA SER A 128 -18.00 -1.70 -17.41
C SER A 128 -17.33 -3.02 -17.79
N ARG A 129 -18.08 -3.84 -18.53
CA ARG A 129 -17.54 -5.11 -18.98
C ARG A 129 -16.41 -4.89 -19.99
N ALA A 130 -16.52 -3.89 -20.81
CA ALA A 130 -15.47 -3.58 -21.78
C ALA A 130 -14.18 -3.22 -21.08
N LEU A 131 -14.26 -2.38 -20.06
CA LEU A 131 -13.07 -2.02 -19.27
C LEU A 131 -12.50 -3.23 -18.54
N GLU A 132 -13.36 -4.09 -18.03
CA GLU A 132 -12.91 -5.31 -17.36
C GLU A 132 -12.09 -6.18 -18.31
N LEU A 133 -12.59 -6.40 -19.52
CA LEU A 133 -11.90 -7.24 -20.48
C LEU A 133 -10.53 -6.70 -20.84
N VAL A 134 -10.39 -5.37 -20.93
CA VAL A 134 -9.14 -4.74 -21.31
C VAL A 134 -8.18 -4.61 -20.14
N LEU A 135 -8.67 -4.20 -18.97
CA LEU A 135 -7.82 -3.84 -17.85
C LEU A 135 -7.57 -4.97 -16.85
N SER A 136 -8.48 -5.95 -16.79
CA SER A 136 -8.38 -7.00 -15.79
C SER A 136 -7.04 -7.76 -15.84
N PRO A 137 -6.53 -8.18 -17.01
CA PRO A 137 -5.27 -8.90 -17.02
C PRO A 137 -4.11 -8.07 -16.45
N VAL A 138 -4.12 -6.78 -16.68
CA VAL A 138 -3.06 -5.89 -16.19
C VAL A 138 -3.28 -5.57 -14.72
N PHE A 139 -4.47 -5.15 -14.36
CA PHE A 139 -4.74 -4.72 -12.99
C PHE A 139 -4.68 -5.88 -12.01
N ASP A 140 -5.11 -7.06 -12.41
CA ASP A 140 -5.00 -8.23 -11.54
C ASP A 140 -3.55 -8.52 -11.23
N ARG A 141 -2.65 -8.35 -12.19
CA ARG A 141 -1.23 -8.53 -11.95
C ARG A 141 -0.70 -7.45 -11.01
N VAL A 142 -1.09 -6.20 -11.22
CA VAL A 142 -0.72 -5.09 -10.34
C VAL A 142 -1.15 -5.41 -8.91
N ALA A 143 -2.40 -5.79 -8.72
CA ALA A 143 -2.95 -6.06 -7.39
C ALA A 143 -2.24 -7.24 -6.73
N ASN A 144 -1.94 -8.29 -7.47
CA ASN A 144 -1.32 -9.49 -6.92
C ASN A 144 0.16 -9.34 -6.62
N THR A 145 0.84 -8.37 -7.22
CA THR A 145 2.27 -8.15 -6.98
C THR A 145 2.55 -6.91 -6.14
N PHE A 146 1.51 -6.21 -5.74
CA PHE A 146 1.65 -4.92 -5.06
C PHE A 146 2.46 -5.01 -3.77
N VAL A 147 2.08 -5.94 -2.91
CA VAL A 147 2.78 -6.13 -1.62
C VAL A 147 4.24 -6.51 -1.85
N ASP A 148 4.50 -7.40 -2.80
CA ASP A 148 5.86 -7.84 -3.09
C ASP A 148 6.75 -6.69 -3.52
N SER A 149 6.19 -5.74 -4.25
CA SER A 149 6.94 -4.56 -4.68
C SER A 149 7.38 -3.71 -3.49
N PHE A 150 6.53 -3.58 -2.48
CA PHE A 150 6.88 -2.85 -1.27
C PHE A 150 7.92 -3.60 -0.42
N VAL A 151 7.86 -4.91 -0.40
CA VAL A 151 8.88 -5.72 0.27
C VAL A 151 10.25 -5.50 -0.38
N GLN A 152 10.30 -5.52 -1.71
CA GLN A 152 11.53 -5.26 -2.43
C GLN A 152 12.01 -3.82 -2.20
N ARG A 153 11.09 -2.89 -2.15
CA ARG A 153 11.46 -1.49 -1.88
C ARG A 153 12.06 -1.34 -0.50
N ALA A 154 11.54 -2.06 0.49
CA ALA A 154 12.09 -2.04 1.84
C ALA A 154 13.55 -2.52 1.84
N GLU A 155 13.84 -3.55 1.08
CA GLU A 155 15.21 -4.04 0.95
C GLU A 155 16.13 -2.99 0.33
N GLN A 156 15.63 -2.24 -0.63
CA GLN A 156 16.40 -1.19 -1.28
C GLN A 156 16.66 -0.01 -0.35
N VAL A 157 15.67 0.38 0.42
CA VAL A 157 15.73 1.58 1.27
C VAL A 157 16.40 1.30 2.61
N TYR A 158 16.07 0.18 3.24
CA TYR A 158 16.52 -0.15 4.59
C TYR A 158 17.59 -1.25 4.63
N GLY A 159 17.86 -1.89 3.51
CA GLY A 159 18.78 -3.01 3.46
C GLY A 159 18.08 -4.33 3.76
N VAL A 160 18.71 -5.41 3.35
CA VAL A 160 18.21 -6.77 3.61
C VAL A 160 18.48 -7.09 5.07
N ARG A 161 17.49 -7.61 5.77
CA ARG A 161 17.60 -7.93 7.19
C ARG A 161 17.33 -9.39 7.50
#